data_14f351c06388abed43d80259693fdbf9
#
_entry.id   14f351c06388abed43d80259693fdbf9
#
_cell.length_a   1.000
_cell.length_b   1.000
_cell.length_c   1.000
_cell.angle_alpha   90.00
_cell.angle_beta   90.00
_cell.angle_gamma   90.00
#
_symmetry.space_group_name_H-M   'P 1'
#
loop_
_entity.id
_entity.type
_entity.pdbx_description
1 polymer ?
#
loop_
_entity_poly.entity_id
_entity_poly.type
_entity_poly.pdbx_seq_one_letter_code
_entity_poly.pdbx_strand_id
1 'polypeptide(L)'
;MRKRGFTLVELLAVIAIISILATIGVTAVIKIYNDSVKKTMIVQENNVAEASKSYLEDYCIDPLDNTYKCPSSYENNSETRYICLSDLQDNEKGNYVSKVNYKNEDCKGIIIFSKNDDGEYIKAKTYLYCDYDTKAKKYNYVTDESLDTSKYPICNIASGITDPKETTSTTSTTTKKADLACTFNGELMQGSEYTYGPYTYRYKQEGIFSSSGLAWRNMANDGWGVQLTNKSSSAQITEAPCTSINSKNVTSYAYLYEGSAASSINVTFNSANVTNMQGMFKDTKATSINLTSLNTSKVINMISMFEGSNAKSLNLNSFNTTNVVSMISMFRSSSATALDLSSFDTKNVTDMSIMFNSSNATTLNLSSFNTSNVRSMGWMFQSSKAKTLNLNNFNTSNVSNMQSMFESSSATTINISNFNTSKITNMSTMFHNVKATILDLSSFDTRNVTNMNDMFGMSKIKTIYVGSNFITNKVTSSTNMFKNATSLAGGFGTKYNSSKIDKTYARIDSCATPGYFTDKNNS
;
A
#
# COMPACT_ATOMS: atom_id res chain seq x y z
N MET A 1 -17.80 -54.88 26.04
CA MET A 1 -17.82 -53.41 26.17
C MET A 1 -19.19 -52.88 25.75
N ARG A 2 -20.00 -52.38 26.70
CA ARG A 2 -21.31 -51.76 26.39
C ARG A 2 -21.07 -50.39 25.76
N LYS A 3 -21.47 -50.23 24.49
CA LYS A 3 -21.54 -48.90 23.87
C LYS A 3 -22.62 -48.10 24.58
N ARG A 4 -22.24 -47.04 25.31
CA ARG A 4 -23.20 -46.06 25.85
C ARG A 4 -23.71 -45.27 24.63
N GLY A 5 -25.00 -45.37 24.35
CA GLY A 5 -25.67 -44.48 23.41
C GLY A 5 -25.85 -43.10 24.02
N PHE A 6 -25.85 -42.07 23.17
CA PHE A 6 -26.18 -40.71 23.59
C PHE A 6 -27.58 -40.66 24.18
N THR A 7 -27.74 -39.93 25.28
CA THR A 7 -29.05 -39.63 25.85
C THR A 7 -29.78 -38.59 24.99
N LEU A 8 -31.12 -38.62 25.01
CA LEU A 8 -31.93 -37.62 24.28
C LEU A 8 -31.54 -36.16 24.64
N VAL A 9 -31.15 -35.92 25.90
CA VAL A 9 -30.75 -34.62 26.43
C VAL A 9 -29.40 -34.18 25.84
N GLU A 10 -28.43 -35.09 25.73
CA GLU A 10 -27.15 -34.82 25.09
C GLU A 10 -27.31 -34.52 23.60
N LEU A 11 -28.19 -35.22 22.90
CA LEU A 11 -28.50 -35.00 21.49
C LEU A 11 -29.18 -33.63 21.30
N LEU A 12 -30.12 -33.25 22.13
CA LEU A 12 -30.78 -31.92 22.12
C LEU A 12 -29.80 -30.77 22.42
N ALA A 13 -28.89 -30.99 23.37
CA ALA A 13 -27.85 -29.99 23.67
C ALA A 13 -26.89 -29.76 22.47
N VAL A 14 -26.47 -30.82 21.80
CA VAL A 14 -25.63 -30.75 20.59
C VAL A 14 -26.37 -30.05 19.45
N ILE A 15 -27.64 -30.34 19.22
CA ILE A 15 -28.45 -29.68 18.19
C ILE A 15 -28.60 -28.17 18.50
N ALA A 16 -28.83 -27.81 19.77
CA ALA A 16 -28.93 -26.42 20.17
C ALA A 16 -27.61 -25.65 19.95
N ILE A 17 -26.47 -26.26 20.29
CA ILE A 17 -25.14 -25.66 20.07
C ILE A 17 -24.86 -25.50 18.58
N ILE A 18 -25.14 -26.51 17.76
CA ILE A 18 -24.97 -26.44 16.29
C ILE A 18 -25.87 -25.35 15.70
N SER A 19 -27.11 -25.22 16.15
CA SER A 19 -28.04 -24.19 15.69
C SER A 19 -27.54 -22.77 16.03
N ILE A 20 -27.00 -22.56 17.23
CA ILE A 20 -26.41 -21.28 17.63
C ILE A 20 -25.16 -20.98 16.80
N LEU A 21 -24.26 -21.94 16.61
CA LEU A 21 -23.05 -21.77 15.82
C LEU A 21 -23.36 -21.51 14.33
N ALA A 22 -24.38 -22.19 13.79
CA ALA A 22 -24.84 -21.96 12.41
C ALA A 22 -25.40 -20.53 12.25
N THR A 23 -26.17 -20.04 13.20
CA THR A 23 -26.74 -18.69 13.15
C THR A 23 -25.65 -17.60 13.22
N ILE A 24 -24.66 -17.78 14.10
CA ILE A 24 -23.52 -16.85 14.21
C ILE A 24 -22.65 -16.91 12.94
N GLY A 25 -22.38 -18.11 12.43
CA GLY A 25 -21.59 -18.30 11.22
C GLY A 25 -22.22 -17.67 9.98
N VAL A 26 -23.53 -17.84 9.79
CA VAL A 26 -24.27 -17.29 8.64
C VAL A 26 -24.27 -15.75 8.69
N THR A 27 -24.51 -15.15 9.84
CA THR A 27 -24.50 -13.68 9.98
C THR A 27 -23.11 -13.09 9.74
N ALA A 28 -22.05 -13.74 10.21
CA ALA A 28 -20.67 -13.31 9.95
C ALA A 28 -20.32 -13.42 8.45
N VAL A 29 -20.70 -14.51 7.80
CA VAL A 29 -20.46 -14.70 6.36
C VAL A 29 -21.23 -13.68 5.53
N ILE A 30 -22.51 -13.41 5.86
CA ILE A 30 -23.30 -12.37 5.18
C ILE A 30 -22.66 -11.00 5.34
N LYS A 31 -22.16 -10.67 6.53
CA LYS A 31 -21.48 -9.39 6.78
C LYS A 31 -20.21 -9.27 5.92
N ILE A 32 -19.35 -10.29 5.92
CA ILE A 32 -18.11 -10.31 5.11
C ILE A 32 -18.45 -10.17 3.62
N TYR A 33 -19.48 -10.88 3.15
CA TYR A 33 -19.95 -10.79 1.76
C TYR A 33 -20.41 -9.36 1.41
N ASN A 34 -21.26 -8.75 2.25
CA ASN A 34 -21.76 -7.40 2.01
C ASN A 34 -20.64 -6.35 2.06
N ASP A 35 -19.68 -6.48 2.99
CA ASP A 35 -18.52 -5.59 3.07
C ASP A 35 -17.61 -5.75 1.83
N SER A 36 -17.45 -6.98 1.31
CA SER A 36 -16.72 -7.25 0.08
C SER A 36 -17.39 -6.60 -1.13
N VAL A 37 -18.72 -6.75 -1.26
CA VAL A 37 -19.50 -6.14 -2.34
C VAL A 37 -19.38 -4.62 -2.32
N LYS A 38 -19.51 -3.99 -1.13
CA LYS A 38 -19.33 -2.53 -0.99
C LYS A 38 -17.93 -2.07 -1.42
N LYS A 39 -16.88 -2.79 -1.05
CA LYS A 39 -15.50 -2.47 -1.50
C LYS A 39 -15.37 -2.54 -3.01
N THR A 40 -15.96 -3.57 -3.63
CA THR A 40 -15.96 -3.72 -5.08
C THR A 40 -16.67 -2.54 -5.76
N MET A 41 -17.78 -2.07 -5.19
CA MET A 41 -18.52 -0.91 -5.74
C MET A 41 -17.69 0.38 -5.69
N ILE A 42 -16.96 0.64 -4.61
CA ILE A 42 -16.07 1.81 -4.51
C ILE A 42 -14.99 1.79 -5.62
N VAL A 43 -14.43 0.61 -5.90
CA VAL A 43 -13.45 0.46 -7.00
C VAL A 43 -14.11 0.75 -8.35
N GLN A 44 -15.33 0.27 -8.57
CA GLN A 44 -16.07 0.52 -9.81
C GLN A 44 -16.38 2.02 -9.98
N GLU A 45 -16.81 2.71 -8.92
CA GLU A 45 -17.03 4.15 -8.92
C GLU A 45 -15.79 4.94 -9.33
N ASN A 46 -14.64 4.60 -8.78
CA ASN A 46 -13.36 5.24 -9.12
C ASN A 46 -12.96 4.97 -10.58
N ASN A 47 -13.15 3.74 -11.07
CA ASN A 47 -12.87 3.38 -12.46
C ASN A 47 -13.78 4.15 -13.44
N VAL A 48 -15.04 4.33 -13.09
CA VAL A 48 -16.00 5.13 -13.87
C VAL A 48 -15.57 6.60 -13.88
N ALA A 49 -15.16 7.15 -12.75
CA ALA A 49 -14.69 8.53 -12.65
C ALA A 49 -13.42 8.79 -13.50
N GLU A 50 -12.46 7.87 -13.52
CA GLU A 50 -11.27 8.00 -14.37
C GLU A 50 -11.59 7.81 -15.85
N ALA A 51 -12.41 6.80 -16.21
CA ALA A 51 -12.83 6.58 -17.59
C ALA A 51 -13.61 7.76 -18.16
N SER A 52 -14.38 8.46 -17.32
CA SER A 52 -15.18 9.63 -17.74
C SER A 52 -14.31 10.83 -18.11
N LYS A 53 -13.13 10.99 -17.54
CA LYS A 53 -12.17 12.03 -17.94
C LYS A 53 -11.68 11.79 -19.36
N SER A 54 -11.27 10.56 -19.68
CA SER A 54 -10.84 10.21 -21.04
C SER A 54 -11.97 10.39 -22.06
N TYR A 55 -13.20 10.04 -21.69
CA TYR A 55 -14.36 10.29 -22.54
C TYR A 55 -14.58 11.79 -22.82
N LEU A 56 -14.41 12.65 -21.82
CA LEU A 56 -14.50 14.10 -22.02
C LEU A 56 -13.40 14.62 -22.94
N GLU A 57 -12.17 14.16 -22.79
CA GLU A 57 -11.05 14.53 -23.66
C GLU A 57 -11.32 14.14 -25.11
N ASP A 58 -11.86 12.95 -25.36
CA ASP A 58 -12.09 12.42 -26.70
C ASP A 58 -13.35 13.02 -27.38
N TYR A 59 -14.40 13.33 -26.63
CA TYR A 59 -15.70 13.73 -27.21
C TYR A 59 -16.13 15.16 -26.87
N CYS A 60 -15.53 15.79 -25.89
CA CYS A 60 -15.98 17.10 -25.41
C CYS A 60 -14.92 18.20 -25.54
N ILE A 61 -13.68 17.88 -25.90
CA ILE A 61 -12.60 18.86 -26.14
C ILE A 61 -12.31 18.93 -27.64
N ASP A 62 -12.38 20.15 -28.20
CA ASP A 62 -11.92 20.37 -29.57
C ASP A 62 -10.38 20.40 -29.56
N PRO A 63 -9.70 19.49 -30.31
CA PRO A 63 -8.25 19.41 -30.31
C PRO A 63 -7.56 20.61 -30.99
N LEU A 64 -8.32 21.48 -31.66
CA LEU A 64 -7.78 22.64 -32.36
C LEU A 64 -7.72 23.91 -31.53
N ASP A 65 -8.66 24.09 -30.60
CA ASP A 65 -8.76 25.33 -29.81
C ASP A 65 -8.96 25.10 -28.30
N ASN A 66 -8.93 23.85 -27.86
CA ASN A 66 -9.12 23.44 -26.46
C ASN A 66 -10.49 23.88 -25.87
N THR A 67 -11.49 24.15 -26.72
CA THR A 67 -12.82 24.52 -26.27
C THR A 67 -13.68 23.29 -25.99
N TYR A 68 -14.50 23.34 -24.94
CA TYR A 68 -15.44 22.29 -24.62
C TYR A 68 -16.70 22.38 -25.53
N LYS A 69 -16.87 21.35 -26.36
CA LYS A 69 -18.01 21.20 -27.26
C LYS A 69 -18.87 19.97 -26.98
N CYS A 70 -19.05 19.62 -25.69
CA CYS A 70 -20.02 18.56 -25.36
C CYS A 70 -21.38 18.84 -25.94
N PRO A 71 -22.13 17.80 -26.38
CA PRO A 71 -23.51 17.95 -26.76
C PRO A 71 -24.30 18.72 -25.69
N SER A 72 -25.15 19.67 -26.10
CA SER A 72 -25.92 20.51 -25.18
C SER A 72 -26.83 19.73 -24.23
N SER A 73 -27.12 18.47 -24.55
CA SER A 73 -27.85 17.52 -23.70
C SER A 73 -27.14 17.17 -22.39
N TYR A 74 -25.83 17.44 -22.28
CA TYR A 74 -25.04 17.17 -21.08
C TYR A 74 -24.79 18.42 -20.21
N GLU A 75 -25.34 19.57 -20.58
CA GLU A 75 -25.20 20.78 -19.77
C GLU A 75 -26.32 20.88 -18.75
N ASN A 76 -26.00 21.02 -17.48
CA ASN A 76 -26.94 21.26 -16.41
C ASN A 76 -27.01 22.75 -16.05
N ASN A 77 -25.86 23.43 -16.10
CA ASN A 77 -25.71 24.88 -15.97
C ASN A 77 -24.32 25.29 -16.49
N SER A 78 -23.97 26.58 -16.40
CA SER A 78 -22.67 27.10 -16.87
C SER A 78 -21.45 26.55 -16.09
N GLU A 79 -21.65 25.92 -14.92
CA GLU A 79 -20.58 25.49 -14.02
C GLU A 79 -20.45 23.96 -13.91
N THR A 80 -21.50 23.20 -14.26
CA THR A 80 -21.50 21.74 -14.14
C THR A 80 -21.98 21.08 -15.42
N ARG A 81 -21.32 19.98 -15.77
CA ARG A 81 -21.69 19.08 -16.87
C ARG A 81 -21.87 17.67 -16.36
N TYR A 82 -22.65 16.86 -17.04
CA TYR A 82 -22.83 15.47 -16.68
C TYR A 82 -22.86 14.54 -17.89
N ILE A 83 -22.50 13.29 -17.67
CA ILE A 83 -22.69 12.18 -18.63
C ILE A 83 -23.35 11.01 -17.91
N CYS A 84 -23.99 10.14 -18.67
CA CYS A 84 -24.57 8.92 -18.12
C CYS A 84 -23.57 7.77 -18.16
N LEU A 85 -23.67 6.81 -17.23
CA LEU A 85 -22.84 5.62 -17.24
C LEU A 85 -22.98 4.84 -18.56
N SER A 86 -24.18 4.84 -19.17
CA SER A 86 -24.45 4.23 -20.48
C SER A 86 -23.57 4.79 -21.60
N ASP A 87 -23.19 6.06 -21.54
CA ASP A 87 -22.33 6.67 -22.57
C ASP A 87 -20.91 6.13 -22.52
N LEU A 88 -20.40 5.84 -21.31
CA LEU A 88 -19.08 5.24 -21.11
C LEU A 88 -19.04 3.75 -21.48
N GLN A 89 -20.19 3.09 -21.51
CA GLN A 89 -20.37 1.67 -21.83
C GLN A 89 -20.77 1.44 -23.29
N ASP A 90 -20.92 2.48 -24.07
CA ASP A 90 -21.32 2.41 -25.47
C ASP A 90 -20.16 1.97 -26.35
N ASN A 91 -20.30 0.82 -27.00
CA ASN A 91 -19.28 0.27 -27.91
C ASN A 91 -19.00 1.15 -29.13
N GLU A 92 -19.99 1.91 -29.61
CA GLU A 92 -19.82 2.83 -30.73
C GLU A 92 -19.02 4.07 -30.33
N LYS A 93 -19.01 4.39 -29.03
CA LYS A 93 -18.26 5.51 -28.45
C LYS A 93 -16.96 5.09 -27.76
N GLY A 94 -16.44 3.89 -28.01
CA GLY A 94 -15.12 3.46 -27.54
C GLY A 94 -15.11 2.58 -26.30
N ASN A 95 -16.25 2.33 -25.62
CA ASN A 95 -16.38 1.43 -24.47
C ASN A 95 -15.33 1.70 -23.37
N TYR A 96 -15.37 2.90 -22.79
CA TYR A 96 -14.40 3.38 -21.79
C TYR A 96 -14.43 2.62 -20.46
N VAL A 97 -15.55 2.01 -20.11
CA VAL A 97 -15.71 1.22 -18.90
C VAL A 97 -16.55 -0.03 -19.16
N SER A 98 -16.10 -1.15 -18.61
CA SER A 98 -16.88 -2.39 -18.63
C SER A 98 -18.15 -2.26 -17.79
N LYS A 99 -19.09 -3.21 -17.95
CA LYS A 99 -20.33 -3.21 -17.15
C LYS A 99 -20.06 -3.06 -15.66
N VAL A 100 -20.75 -2.12 -15.04
CA VAL A 100 -20.76 -1.89 -13.60
C VAL A 100 -21.92 -2.66 -13.00
N ASN A 101 -21.66 -3.60 -12.10
CA ASN A 101 -22.67 -4.50 -11.54
C ASN A 101 -22.64 -4.48 -10.00
N TYR A 102 -23.81 -4.61 -9.40
CA TYR A 102 -24.01 -4.88 -7.99
C TYR A 102 -24.78 -6.19 -7.84
N LYS A 103 -24.17 -7.22 -7.23
CA LYS A 103 -24.78 -8.55 -7.05
C LYS A 103 -25.34 -9.15 -8.33
N ASN A 104 -24.60 -9.02 -9.44
CA ASN A 104 -24.97 -9.46 -10.80
C ASN A 104 -26.09 -8.67 -11.49
N GLU A 105 -26.56 -7.57 -10.90
CA GLU A 105 -27.51 -6.66 -11.52
C GLU A 105 -26.79 -5.42 -12.08
N ASP A 106 -27.19 -5.00 -13.29
CA ASP A 106 -26.58 -3.85 -13.96
C ASP A 106 -26.88 -2.56 -13.22
N CYS A 107 -25.87 -1.69 -13.12
CA CYS A 107 -26.01 -0.36 -12.53
C CYS A 107 -26.32 0.69 -13.60
N LYS A 108 -27.04 1.74 -13.21
CA LYS A 108 -27.12 3.01 -13.90
C LYS A 108 -26.26 4.04 -13.18
N GLY A 109 -25.89 5.12 -13.84
CA GLY A 109 -25.06 6.11 -13.18
C GLY A 109 -25.11 7.47 -13.83
N ILE A 110 -24.78 8.48 -13.03
CA ILE A 110 -24.59 9.86 -13.43
C ILE A 110 -23.18 10.25 -13.02
N ILE A 111 -22.42 10.82 -13.92
CA ILE A 111 -21.09 11.37 -13.64
C ILE A 111 -21.19 12.88 -13.84
N ILE A 112 -20.94 13.64 -12.78
CA ILE A 112 -21.02 15.10 -12.76
C ILE A 112 -19.61 15.66 -12.72
N PHE A 113 -19.31 16.58 -13.64
CA PHE A 113 -18.06 17.31 -13.71
C PHE A 113 -18.27 18.73 -13.20
N SER A 114 -17.41 19.19 -12.32
CA SER A 114 -17.33 20.58 -11.89
C SER A 114 -16.04 21.23 -12.37
N LYS A 115 -16.09 22.52 -12.63
CA LYS A 115 -14.92 23.33 -12.98
C LYS A 115 -14.01 23.49 -11.76
N ASN A 116 -12.69 23.53 -12.01
CA ASN A 116 -11.72 24.06 -11.07
C ASN A 116 -11.71 25.60 -11.10
N ASP A 117 -10.85 26.21 -10.29
CA ASP A 117 -10.69 27.67 -10.22
C ASP A 117 -10.16 28.27 -11.53
N ASP A 118 -9.52 27.47 -12.41
CA ASP A 118 -9.02 27.86 -13.73
C ASP A 118 -10.08 27.70 -14.84
N GLY A 119 -11.28 27.23 -14.50
CA GLY A 119 -12.38 27.04 -15.43
C GLY A 119 -12.37 25.70 -16.19
N GLU A 120 -11.46 24.78 -15.88
CA GLU A 120 -11.38 23.46 -16.51
C GLU A 120 -12.28 22.45 -15.79
N TYR A 121 -12.89 21.51 -16.54
CA TYR A 121 -13.71 20.44 -15.98
C TYR A 121 -12.82 19.24 -15.55
N ILE A 122 -12.30 19.27 -14.34
CA ILE A 122 -11.35 18.25 -13.85
C ILE A 122 -11.87 17.39 -12.71
N LYS A 123 -12.98 17.74 -12.08
CA LYS A 123 -13.49 17.02 -10.92
C LYS A 123 -14.73 16.22 -11.28
N ALA A 124 -14.56 14.91 -11.46
CA ALA A 124 -15.68 14.00 -11.70
C ALA A 124 -16.18 13.41 -10.38
N LYS A 125 -17.49 13.47 -10.12
CA LYS A 125 -18.15 12.75 -9.05
C LYS A 125 -19.14 11.77 -9.67
N THR A 126 -18.97 10.48 -9.34
CA THR A 126 -19.80 9.39 -9.86
C THR A 126 -20.91 9.06 -8.88
N TYR A 127 -22.12 8.87 -9.39
CA TYR A 127 -23.31 8.45 -8.65
C TYR A 127 -23.83 7.18 -9.31
N LEU A 128 -23.80 6.05 -8.60
CA LEU A 128 -24.29 4.76 -9.08
C LEU A 128 -25.60 4.37 -8.41
N TYR A 129 -26.50 3.81 -9.19
CA TYR A 129 -27.82 3.33 -8.80
C TYR A 129 -28.00 1.91 -9.32
N CYS A 130 -27.97 0.92 -8.44
CA CYS A 130 -27.92 -0.49 -8.82
C CYS A 130 -29.05 -1.29 -8.18
N ASP A 131 -29.47 -2.37 -8.85
CA ASP A 131 -30.42 -3.35 -8.35
C ASP A 131 -31.76 -2.70 -7.94
N TYR A 132 -32.50 -2.21 -8.97
CA TYR A 132 -33.78 -1.54 -8.75
C TYR A 132 -34.88 -2.54 -8.34
N ASP A 133 -35.38 -2.45 -7.12
CA ASP A 133 -36.55 -3.18 -6.64
C ASP A 133 -37.85 -2.53 -7.14
N THR A 134 -38.51 -3.16 -8.10
CA THR A 134 -39.75 -2.67 -8.70
C THR A 134 -40.93 -2.67 -7.73
N LYS A 135 -40.92 -3.52 -6.68
CA LYS A 135 -41.97 -3.59 -5.66
C LYS A 135 -41.79 -2.50 -4.62
N ALA A 136 -40.56 -2.31 -4.13
CA ALA A 136 -40.21 -1.28 -3.16
C ALA A 136 -40.02 0.09 -3.82
N LYS A 137 -39.95 0.19 -5.16
CA LYS A 137 -39.65 1.39 -5.95
C LYS A 137 -38.39 2.13 -5.51
N LYS A 138 -37.33 1.38 -5.19
CA LYS A 138 -36.04 1.93 -4.75
C LYS A 138 -34.88 1.11 -5.29
N TYR A 139 -33.68 1.70 -5.29
CA TYR A 139 -32.44 1.00 -5.56
C TYR A 139 -31.88 0.38 -4.27
N ASN A 140 -31.36 -0.84 -4.34
CA ASN A 140 -30.75 -1.53 -3.20
C ASN A 140 -29.30 -1.08 -2.94
N TYR A 141 -28.68 -0.42 -3.92
CA TYR A 141 -27.40 0.26 -3.76
C TYR A 141 -27.45 1.64 -4.41
N VAL A 142 -27.09 2.68 -3.66
CA VAL A 142 -26.95 4.05 -4.13
C VAL A 142 -25.70 4.64 -3.48
N THR A 143 -24.84 5.27 -4.29
CA THR A 143 -23.60 5.90 -3.80
C THR A 143 -23.87 7.10 -2.90
N ASP A 144 -24.86 7.93 -3.29
CA ASP A 144 -25.24 9.15 -2.58
C ASP A 144 -26.74 9.42 -2.85
N GLU A 145 -27.54 9.31 -1.81
CA GLU A 145 -29.00 9.50 -1.89
C GLU A 145 -29.42 10.98 -1.97
N SER A 146 -28.49 11.90 -1.77
CA SER A 146 -28.76 13.34 -1.77
C SER A 146 -28.92 13.94 -3.18
N LEU A 147 -28.56 13.21 -4.24
CA LEU A 147 -28.63 13.70 -5.61
C LEU A 147 -30.08 13.69 -6.12
N ASP A 148 -30.60 14.85 -6.50
CA ASP A 148 -31.89 14.97 -7.18
C ASP A 148 -31.79 14.47 -8.63
N THR A 149 -32.15 13.19 -8.84
CA THR A 149 -32.06 12.53 -10.15
C THR A 149 -33.03 13.09 -11.20
N SER A 150 -34.05 13.85 -10.78
CA SER A 150 -35.01 14.49 -11.73
C SER A 150 -34.33 15.54 -12.62
N LYS A 151 -33.19 16.06 -12.18
CA LYS A 151 -32.35 17.00 -12.95
C LYS A 151 -31.56 16.33 -14.08
N TYR A 152 -31.52 14.99 -14.12
CA TYR A 152 -30.74 14.20 -15.07
C TYR A 152 -31.59 13.17 -15.83
N PRO A 153 -32.68 13.60 -16.53
CA PRO A 153 -33.68 12.69 -17.08
C PRO A 153 -33.11 11.75 -18.16
N ILE A 154 -32.07 12.17 -18.87
CA ILE A 154 -31.44 11.39 -19.95
C ILE A 154 -30.80 10.09 -19.41
N CYS A 155 -30.32 10.07 -18.17
CA CYS A 155 -29.69 8.91 -17.58
C CYS A 155 -30.66 7.81 -17.13
N ASN A 156 -31.98 8.03 -17.33
CA ASN A 156 -33.05 7.04 -17.11
C ASN A 156 -33.00 6.35 -15.75
N ILE A 157 -32.74 7.12 -14.70
CA ILE A 157 -32.79 6.67 -13.32
C ILE A 157 -34.20 6.88 -12.79
N ALA A 158 -34.83 5.84 -12.24
CA ALA A 158 -36.20 5.95 -11.76
C ALA A 158 -36.29 6.97 -10.63
N SER A 159 -37.14 7.99 -10.81
CA SER A 159 -37.48 8.96 -9.79
C SER A 159 -38.37 8.31 -8.73
N GLY A 160 -37.95 8.26 -7.50
CA GLY A 160 -38.73 7.68 -6.40
C GLY A 160 -37.88 7.26 -5.18
N ILE A 161 -36.90 8.05 -4.83
CA ILE A 161 -36.24 7.94 -3.50
C ILE A 161 -37.04 8.85 -2.55
N THR A 162 -38.11 8.34 -1.97
CA THR A 162 -38.69 8.90 -0.77
C THR A 162 -38.10 8.15 0.41
N ASP A 163 -37.31 8.85 1.16
CA ASP A 163 -36.69 8.47 2.40
C ASP A 163 -37.66 7.72 3.33
N PRO A 164 -37.40 6.47 3.75
CA PRO A 164 -38.06 5.95 4.93
C PRO A 164 -37.27 6.44 6.14
N LYS A 165 -37.78 7.44 6.81
CA LYS A 165 -37.45 7.78 8.18
C LYS A 165 -37.43 6.50 9.01
N GLU A 166 -36.27 5.93 9.25
CA GLU A 166 -36.09 4.91 10.27
C GLU A 166 -36.19 5.55 11.65
N THR A 167 -37.40 5.46 12.22
CA THR A 167 -37.58 5.49 13.65
C THR A 167 -37.46 4.05 14.15
N THR A 168 -36.29 3.68 14.63
CA THR A 168 -36.15 2.81 15.81
C THR A 168 -34.72 2.83 16.30
N SER A 169 -34.59 3.40 17.46
CA SER A 169 -33.49 3.32 18.40
C SER A 169 -32.99 1.88 18.57
N THR A 170 -31.76 1.63 18.12
CA THR A 170 -30.87 0.72 18.81
C THR A 170 -29.47 1.32 18.74
N THR A 171 -29.03 1.74 19.89
CA THR A 171 -27.75 2.34 20.19
C THR A 171 -26.62 1.40 19.75
N SER A 172 -26.16 1.54 18.50
CA SER A 172 -24.85 1.11 18.10
C SER A 172 -24.01 2.38 18.02
N THR A 173 -23.22 2.62 19.03
CA THR A 173 -22.22 3.67 19.05
C THR A 173 -21.14 3.37 18.01
N THR A 174 -21.44 3.62 16.75
CA THR A 174 -20.41 3.96 15.76
C THR A 174 -19.97 5.38 16.10
N THR A 175 -18.88 5.49 16.86
CA THR A 175 -18.21 6.77 17.06
C THR A 175 -17.87 7.33 15.67
N LYS A 176 -18.70 8.27 15.22
CA LYS A 176 -18.42 9.11 14.07
C LYS A 176 -17.06 9.75 14.33
N LYS A 177 -16.06 9.47 13.51
CA LYS A 177 -14.75 10.11 13.64
C LYS A 177 -14.97 11.60 13.73
N ALA A 178 -14.50 12.24 14.80
CA ALA A 178 -14.72 13.65 15.02
C ALA A 178 -14.01 14.44 13.91
N ASP A 179 -14.81 15.06 13.05
CA ASP A 179 -14.33 16.10 12.15
C ASP A 179 -14.20 17.38 12.98
N LEU A 180 -12.96 17.70 13.39
CA LEU A 180 -12.66 18.88 14.15
C LEU A 180 -12.26 20.01 13.19
N ALA A 181 -13.22 20.86 12.83
CA ALA A 181 -12.95 22.10 12.11
C ALA A 181 -12.49 23.17 13.10
N CYS A 182 -11.31 23.76 12.85
CA CYS A 182 -10.73 24.81 13.69
C CYS A 182 -10.71 26.16 12.95
N THR A 183 -10.57 27.25 13.73
CA THR A 183 -10.53 28.61 13.18
C THR A 183 -9.19 29.27 13.48
N PHE A 184 -8.55 29.79 12.45
CA PHE A 184 -7.36 30.62 12.51
C PHE A 184 -7.76 32.08 12.27
N ASN A 185 -7.44 32.97 13.20
CA ASN A 185 -7.88 34.39 13.16
C ASN A 185 -6.91 35.31 12.41
N GLY A 186 -5.91 34.76 11.74
CA GLY A 186 -4.95 35.53 10.94
C GLY A 186 -5.28 35.48 9.44
N GLU A 187 -4.60 36.33 8.67
CA GLU A 187 -4.58 36.20 7.22
C GLU A 187 -3.86 34.91 6.82
N LEU A 188 -4.50 34.10 5.95
CA LEU A 188 -3.96 32.84 5.52
C LEU A 188 -2.96 33.07 4.39
N MET A 189 -1.68 32.90 4.67
CA MET A 189 -0.59 33.02 3.71
C MET A 189 0.37 31.84 3.82
N GLN A 190 1.24 31.71 2.82
CA GLN A 190 2.30 30.69 2.83
C GLN A 190 3.10 30.76 4.13
N GLY A 191 3.14 29.63 4.85
CA GLY A 191 3.87 29.49 6.11
C GLY A 191 3.13 29.95 7.35
N SER A 192 1.83 30.34 7.25
CA SER A 192 1.02 30.64 8.44
C SER A 192 1.10 29.49 9.44
N GLU A 193 1.33 29.82 10.72
CA GLU A 193 1.36 28.85 11.81
C GLU A 193 0.14 29.02 12.71
N TYR A 194 -0.40 27.91 13.18
CA TYR A 194 -1.53 27.83 14.09
C TYR A 194 -1.28 26.73 15.13
N THR A 195 -1.57 27.02 16.40
CA THR A 195 -1.47 26.03 17.47
C THR A 195 -2.86 25.77 18.05
N TYR A 196 -3.24 24.49 18.16
CA TYR A 196 -4.47 24.06 18.80
C TYR A 196 -4.23 22.76 19.58
N GLY A 197 -4.55 22.78 20.86
CA GLY A 197 -4.23 21.66 21.74
C GLY A 197 -2.73 21.33 21.71
N PRO A 198 -2.37 20.05 21.65
CA PRO A 198 -0.97 19.64 21.61
C PRO A 198 -0.34 19.73 20.20
N TYR A 199 -0.98 20.36 19.25
CA TYR A 199 -0.58 20.36 17.84
C TYR A 199 -0.23 21.73 17.31
N THR A 200 0.80 21.78 16.46
CA THR A 200 1.18 22.95 15.64
C THR A 200 0.94 22.63 14.18
N TYR A 201 0.28 23.54 13.47
CA TYR A 201 -0.08 23.46 12.06
C TYR A 201 0.70 24.47 11.25
N ARG A 202 1.03 24.10 10.01
CA ARG A 202 1.67 24.99 9.03
C ARG A 202 0.96 24.90 7.70
N TYR A 203 0.60 26.06 7.16
CA TYR A 203 -0.09 26.15 5.88
C TYR A 203 0.89 26.28 4.72
N LYS A 204 0.60 25.57 3.63
CA LYS A 204 1.31 25.69 2.37
C LYS A 204 0.31 25.84 1.22
N GLN A 205 0.47 26.88 0.44
CA GLN A 205 -0.27 27.10 -0.79
C GLN A 205 0.31 26.23 -1.92
N GLU A 206 -0.54 25.78 -2.83
CA GLU A 206 -0.14 25.01 -3.99
C GLU A 206 0.89 25.75 -4.86
N GLY A 207 1.80 24.99 -5.48
CA GLY A 207 2.81 25.55 -6.38
C GLY A 207 4.01 26.27 -5.75
N ILE A 208 4.00 26.51 -4.44
CA ILE A 208 5.13 27.17 -3.77
C ILE A 208 6.01 26.16 -3.06
N PHE A 209 7.20 25.92 -3.60
CA PHE A 209 8.22 25.07 -2.96
C PHE A 209 9.06 25.88 -1.96
N SER A 210 9.01 25.50 -0.68
CA SER A 210 10.04 25.84 0.29
C SER A 210 10.90 24.61 0.53
N SER A 211 12.09 24.57 -0.02
CA SER A 211 13.00 23.42 0.07
C SER A 211 13.95 23.46 1.26
N SER A 212 13.95 24.52 2.06
CA SER A 212 14.95 24.71 3.08
C SER A 212 14.42 24.56 4.49
N GLY A 213 14.89 23.50 5.14
CA GLY A 213 14.87 23.36 6.59
C GLY A 213 13.91 22.32 7.15
N LEU A 214 14.34 21.66 8.20
CA LEU A 214 13.56 20.67 8.96
C LEU A 214 12.23 21.22 9.49
N ALA A 215 12.15 22.52 9.72
CA ALA A 215 10.96 23.19 10.27
C ALA A 215 9.71 23.09 9.39
N TRP A 216 9.88 22.89 8.07
CA TRP A 216 8.79 22.91 7.09
C TRP A 216 8.52 21.55 6.44
N ARG A 217 9.25 20.51 6.80
CA ARG A 217 9.13 19.18 6.18
C ARG A 217 7.76 18.51 6.36
N ASN A 218 6.98 18.94 7.35
CA ASN A 218 5.63 18.45 7.60
C ASN A 218 4.53 19.27 6.92
N MET A 219 4.89 20.32 6.17
CA MET A 219 3.89 21.10 5.44
C MET A 219 3.22 20.27 4.36
N ALA A 220 1.92 20.47 4.23
CA ALA A 220 1.14 19.92 3.11
C ALA A 220 1.49 20.60 1.78
N ASN A 221 1.14 19.96 0.66
CA ASN A 221 1.22 20.57 -0.67
C ASN A 221 -0.07 21.30 -0.94
N ASP A 222 -0.77 21.96 -0.56
CA ASP A 222 -2.07 22.61 -0.61
C ASP A 222 -2.91 22.23 0.61
N GLY A 223 -2.75 23.01 1.63
CA GLY A 223 -3.47 22.86 2.88
C GLY A 223 -2.57 22.89 4.10
N TRP A 224 -3.02 22.28 5.17
CA TRP A 224 -2.30 22.28 6.43
C TRP A 224 -1.53 20.97 6.63
N GLY A 225 -0.27 21.11 7.06
CA GLY A 225 0.48 20.02 7.69
C GLY A 225 0.41 20.18 9.20
N VAL A 226 0.49 19.09 9.95
CA VAL A 226 0.40 19.08 11.41
C VAL A 226 1.53 18.28 12.04
N GLN A 227 1.99 18.72 13.20
CA GLN A 227 2.94 18.00 14.05
C GLN A 227 2.58 18.17 15.53
N LEU A 228 3.06 17.24 16.35
CA LEU A 228 2.97 17.35 17.81
C LEU A 228 3.89 18.48 18.30
N THR A 229 3.37 19.43 19.07
CA THR A 229 4.11 20.58 19.60
C THR A 229 5.12 20.14 20.65
N ASN A 230 4.68 19.33 21.63
CA ASN A 230 5.53 18.79 22.68
C ASN A 230 5.73 17.29 22.52
N LYS A 231 6.91 16.91 22.04
CA LYS A 231 7.31 15.50 21.82
C LYS A 231 7.88 14.84 23.08
N SER A 232 8.17 15.59 24.14
CA SER A 232 8.81 15.09 25.37
C SER A 232 7.84 14.48 26.36
N SER A 233 6.52 14.74 26.22
CA SER A 233 5.51 14.19 27.10
C SER A 233 5.37 12.68 26.94
N SER A 234 5.49 11.95 28.07
CA SER A 234 5.23 10.50 28.11
C SER A 234 3.74 10.14 28.28
N ALA A 235 2.88 11.14 28.45
CA ALA A 235 1.44 10.94 28.56
C ALA A 235 0.87 10.30 27.29
N GLN A 236 -0.22 9.56 27.44
CA GLN A 236 -0.97 9.04 26.30
C GLN A 236 -1.51 10.20 25.45
N ILE A 237 -1.43 10.08 24.13
CA ILE A 237 -2.04 11.02 23.19
C ILE A 237 -3.47 10.55 22.93
N THR A 238 -4.44 11.35 23.37
CA THR A 238 -5.88 11.09 23.24
C THR A 238 -6.62 12.19 22.46
N GLU A 239 -6.02 13.40 22.38
CA GLU A 239 -6.62 14.52 21.65
C GLU A 239 -6.49 14.33 20.14
N ALA A 240 -7.56 14.65 19.42
CA ALA A 240 -7.56 14.63 17.96
C ALA A 240 -7.02 15.96 17.40
N PRO A 241 -6.21 15.96 16.34
CA PRO A 241 -5.86 17.17 15.62
C PRO A 241 -7.06 17.72 14.85
N CYS A 242 -7.03 19.01 14.51
CA CYS A 242 -7.96 19.60 13.55
C CYS A 242 -7.86 18.84 12.22
N THR A 243 -8.99 18.62 11.58
CA THR A 243 -9.07 18.00 10.24
C THR A 243 -9.14 19.04 9.13
N SER A 244 -9.57 20.26 9.49
CA SER A 244 -9.54 21.45 8.65
C SER A 244 -9.36 22.72 9.49
N ILE A 245 -8.80 23.76 8.90
CA ILE A 245 -8.65 25.09 9.52
C ILE A 245 -9.05 26.13 8.46
N ASN A 246 -10.02 26.99 8.79
CA ASN A 246 -10.63 27.96 7.86
C ASN A 246 -11.03 27.32 6.51
N SER A 247 -11.75 26.19 6.57
CA SER A 247 -12.21 25.40 5.42
C SER A 247 -11.11 24.81 4.52
N LYS A 248 -9.82 24.97 4.87
CA LYS A 248 -8.71 24.29 4.21
C LYS A 248 -8.36 23.00 4.96
N ASN A 249 -8.29 21.90 4.24
CA ASN A 249 -8.05 20.58 4.82
C ASN A 249 -6.63 20.45 5.40
N VAL A 250 -6.50 19.60 6.44
CA VAL A 250 -5.20 19.03 6.82
C VAL A 250 -4.93 17.86 5.87
N THR A 251 -3.89 17.99 5.05
CA THR A 251 -3.54 17.02 4.00
C THR A 251 -2.21 16.31 4.26
N SER A 252 -1.44 16.74 5.28
CA SER A 252 -0.18 16.11 5.65
C SER A 252 -0.08 15.80 7.15
N TYR A 253 0.15 14.53 7.45
CA TYR A 253 0.55 14.01 8.76
C TYR A 253 2.05 13.62 8.77
N ALA A 254 2.82 14.19 7.85
CA ALA A 254 4.25 13.93 7.80
C ALA A 254 4.91 14.30 9.13
N TYR A 255 5.61 13.33 9.74
CA TYR A 255 6.32 13.46 11.01
C TYR A 255 5.44 13.86 12.22
N LEU A 256 4.12 13.62 12.15
CA LEU A 256 3.16 14.05 13.18
C LEU A 256 3.57 13.60 14.59
N TYR A 257 3.90 12.34 14.79
CA TYR A 257 4.32 11.77 16.08
C TYR A 257 5.81 11.35 16.09
N GLU A 258 6.61 11.88 15.19
CA GLU A 258 8.04 11.59 15.13
C GLU A 258 8.74 11.92 16.45
N GLY A 259 9.50 10.95 16.99
CA GLY A 259 10.26 11.11 18.21
C GLY A 259 9.40 11.33 19.47
N SER A 260 8.09 11.14 19.39
CA SER A 260 7.19 11.30 20.55
C SER A 260 7.58 10.36 21.67
N ALA A 261 7.68 10.89 22.90
CA ALA A 261 7.89 10.13 24.13
C ALA A 261 6.60 9.51 24.68
N ALA A 262 5.44 9.73 24.07
CA ALA A 262 4.16 9.17 24.50
C ALA A 262 4.21 7.66 24.69
N SER A 263 3.58 7.16 25.75
CA SER A 263 3.53 5.73 26.06
C SER A 263 2.62 4.95 25.09
N SER A 264 1.56 5.61 24.61
CA SER A 264 0.65 5.08 23.59
C SER A 264 0.05 6.20 22.74
N ILE A 265 -0.35 5.85 21.51
CA ILE A 265 -0.97 6.77 20.56
C ILE A 265 -2.27 6.15 20.05
N ASN A 266 -3.37 6.89 20.18
CA ASN A 266 -4.68 6.46 19.72
C ASN A 266 -5.16 7.34 18.57
N VAL A 267 -5.13 6.78 17.33
CA VAL A 267 -5.57 7.48 16.12
C VAL A 267 -7.08 7.30 15.96
N THR A 268 -7.86 8.24 16.49
CA THR A 268 -9.34 8.20 16.44
C THR A 268 -9.97 9.29 15.59
N PHE A 269 -9.17 10.07 14.89
CA PHE A 269 -9.60 11.22 14.10
C PHE A 269 -9.70 10.90 12.59
N ASN A 270 -10.41 11.78 11.86
CA ASN A 270 -10.58 11.64 10.42
C ASN A 270 -9.28 11.99 9.68
N SER A 271 -8.80 11.06 8.84
CA SER A 271 -7.63 11.23 7.97
C SER A 271 -7.95 11.12 6.47
N ALA A 272 -9.25 11.22 6.11
CA ALA A 272 -9.71 10.98 4.74
C ALA A 272 -9.16 11.95 3.68
N ASN A 273 -8.63 13.10 4.08
CA ASN A 273 -8.02 14.08 3.19
C ASN A 273 -6.48 14.05 3.20
N VAL A 274 -5.87 13.15 3.96
CA VAL A 274 -4.42 13.08 4.12
C VAL A 274 -3.79 12.33 2.94
N THR A 275 -2.84 12.97 2.29
CA THR A 275 -2.08 12.42 1.15
C THR A 275 -0.64 12.06 1.52
N ASN A 276 -0.11 12.61 2.62
CA ASN A 276 1.27 12.42 3.06
C ASN A 276 1.34 11.97 4.52
N MET A 277 1.87 10.75 4.74
CA MET A 277 2.11 10.17 6.08
C MET A 277 3.59 9.80 6.28
N GLN A 278 4.50 10.49 5.57
CA GLN A 278 5.94 10.28 5.71
C GLN A 278 6.39 10.43 7.17
N GLY A 279 7.08 9.43 7.71
CA GLY A 279 7.63 9.46 9.06
C GLY A 279 6.60 9.69 10.19
N MET A 280 5.30 9.44 9.96
CA MET A 280 4.24 9.78 10.92
C MET A 280 4.52 9.25 12.33
N PHE A 281 5.05 8.03 12.46
CA PHE A 281 5.39 7.39 13.74
C PHE A 281 6.89 7.09 13.85
N LYS A 282 7.72 7.81 13.10
CA LYS A 282 9.17 7.61 13.10
C LYS A 282 9.73 7.86 14.51
N ASP A 283 10.59 6.93 14.98
CA ASP A 283 11.29 7.01 16.27
C ASP A 283 10.38 7.24 17.50
N THR A 284 9.05 7.03 17.38
CA THR A 284 8.14 7.16 18.53
C THR A 284 8.47 6.12 19.61
N LYS A 285 8.36 6.52 20.88
CA LYS A 285 8.55 5.64 22.04
C LYS A 285 7.28 4.86 22.39
N ALA A 286 6.15 5.17 21.78
CA ALA A 286 4.89 4.47 22.02
C ALA A 286 5.03 2.96 21.74
N THR A 287 4.70 2.16 22.76
CA THR A 287 4.70 0.69 22.65
C THR A 287 3.41 0.13 22.07
N SER A 288 2.35 0.95 22.03
CA SER A 288 1.05 0.65 21.45
C SER A 288 0.58 1.82 20.58
N ILE A 289 0.16 1.50 19.36
CA ILE A 289 -0.42 2.47 18.40
C ILE A 289 -1.72 1.87 17.87
N ASN A 290 -2.85 2.52 18.15
CA ASN A 290 -4.14 2.14 17.59
C ASN A 290 -4.31 2.80 16.21
N LEU A 291 -4.35 1.98 15.16
CA LEU A 291 -4.45 2.40 13.75
C LEU A 291 -5.81 2.09 13.12
N THR A 292 -6.75 1.50 13.89
CA THR A 292 -8.02 0.95 13.35
C THR A 292 -8.88 2.00 12.66
N SER A 293 -8.72 3.27 13.03
CA SER A 293 -9.46 4.39 12.47
C SER A 293 -8.70 5.17 11.40
N LEU A 294 -7.44 4.82 11.11
CA LEU A 294 -6.64 5.56 10.15
C LEU A 294 -7.11 5.25 8.72
N ASN A 295 -7.57 6.28 8.00
CA ASN A 295 -7.92 6.19 6.59
C ASN A 295 -6.70 6.55 5.74
N THR A 296 -6.19 5.58 4.96
CA THR A 296 -5.00 5.76 4.11
C THR A 296 -5.34 5.81 2.62
N SER A 297 -6.63 5.86 2.26
CA SER A 297 -7.08 5.70 0.87
C SER A 297 -6.56 6.75 -0.12
N LYS A 298 -6.22 7.96 0.36
CA LYS A 298 -5.63 9.04 -0.46
C LYS A 298 -4.12 9.19 -0.28
N VAL A 299 -3.49 8.35 0.55
CA VAL A 299 -2.06 8.50 0.86
C VAL A 299 -1.21 8.04 -0.31
N ILE A 300 -0.31 8.93 -0.75
CA ILE A 300 0.66 8.68 -1.82
C ILE A 300 2.08 8.46 -1.30
N ASN A 301 2.39 8.93 -0.07
CA ASN A 301 3.71 8.86 0.52
C ASN A 301 3.67 8.25 1.92
N MET A 302 4.33 7.07 2.08
CA MET A 302 4.49 6.36 3.35
C MET A 302 5.97 6.12 3.70
N ILE A 303 6.88 6.94 3.15
CA ILE A 303 8.33 6.85 3.45
C ILE A 303 8.53 6.93 4.96
N SER A 304 9.31 6.00 5.53
CA SER A 304 9.70 5.98 6.94
C SER A 304 8.54 6.00 7.95
N MET A 305 7.30 5.61 7.57
CA MET A 305 6.11 5.81 8.42
C MET A 305 6.26 5.19 9.81
N PHE A 306 6.87 4.02 9.94
CA PHE A 306 7.13 3.32 11.20
C PHE A 306 8.64 3.09 11.46
N GLU A 307 9.51 3.87 10.82
CA GLU A 307 10.96 3.79 11.03
C GLU A 307 11.30 4.02 12.50
N GLY A 308 12.07 3.11 13.11
CA GLY A 308 12.48 3.22 14.52
C GLY A 308 11.34 3.19 15.55
N SER A 309 10.10 2.91 15.14
CA SER A 309 8.95 2.85 16.05
C SER A 309 9.10 1.74 17.10
N ASN A 310 8.79 2.05 18.37
CA ASN A 310 8.84 1.10 19.48
C ASN A 310 7.58 0.20 19.59
N ALA A 311 6.56 0.40 18.76
CA ALA A 311 5.35 -0.42 18.77
C ALA A 311 5.69 -1.90 18.50
N LYS A 312 5.26 -2.80 19.40
CA LYS A 312 5.55 -4.24 19.30
C LYS A 312 4.61 -4.98 18.35
N SER A 313 3.43 -4.42 18.13
CA SER A 313 2.45 -4.91 17.17
C SER A 313 1.83 -3.75 16.40
N LEU A 314 1.53 -3.98 15.13
CA LEU A 314 0.88 -3.02 14.24
C LEU A 314 -0.27 -3.73 13.52
N ASN A 315 -1.50 -3.30 13.76
CA ASN A 315 -2.65 -3.78 12.99
C ASN A 315 -2.80 -2.91 11.73
N LEU A 316 -2.37 -3.45 10.59
CA LEU A 316 -2.35 -2.75 9.30
C LEU A 316 -3.48 -3.20 8.35
N ASN A 317 -4.41 -4.04 8.82
CA ASN A 317 -5.45 -4.64 7.98
C ASN A 317 -6.41 -3.61 7.35
N SER A 318 -6.54 -2.42 7.96
CA SER A 318 -7.35 -1.32 7.43
C SER A 318 -6.62 -0.43 6.41
N PHE A 319 -5.33 -0.66 6.17
CA PHE A 319 -4.56 0.18 5.25
C PHE A 319 -4.96 -0.07 3.80
N ASN A 320 -5.33 1.00 3.13
CA ASN A 320 -5.46 1.04 1.67
C ASN A 320 -4.21 1.72 1.11
N THR A 321 -3.36 0.97 0.42
CA THR A 321 -2.10 1.46 -0.13
C THR A 321 -2.13 1.61 -1.65
N THR A 322 -3.31 1.53 -2.27
CA THR A 322 -3.50 1.55 -3.73
C THR A 322 -2.84 2.77 -4.40
N ASN A 323 -2.83 3.93 -3.72
CA ASN A 323 -2.27 5.17 -4.25
C ASN A 323 -0.80 5.42 -3.82
N VAL A 324 -0.21 4.54 -3.03
CA VAL A 324 1.15 4.74 -2.50
C VAL A 324 2.20 4.50 -3.58
N VAL A 325 3.08 5.48 -3.77
CA VAL A 325 4.15 5.46 -4.77
C VAL A 325 5.51 5.09 -4.16
N SER A 326 5.73 5.39 -2.88
CA SER A 326 7.00 5.11 -2.20
C SER A 326 6.79 4.56 -0.79
N MET A 327 7.51 3.46 -0.48
CA MET A 327 7.54 2.80 0.82
C MET A 327 8.98 2.69 1.37
N ILE A 328 9.88 3.59 0.93
CA ILE A 328 11.27 3.61 1.39
C ILE A 328 11.31 3.64 2.93
N SER A 329 12.13 2.76 3.53
CA SER A 329 12.35 2.73 4.99
C SER A 329 11.09 2.56 5.85
N MET A 330 9.92 2.15 5.30
CA MET A 330 8.64 2.18 6.02
C MET A 330 8.69 1.46 7.37
N PHE A 331 9.38 0.34 7.47
CA PHE A 331 9.54 -0.46 8.70
C PHE A 331 11.02 -0.61 9.11
N ARG A 332 11.90 0.30 8.65
CA ARG A 332 13.31 0.29 9.05
C ARG A 332 13.43 0.38 10.56
N SER A 333 14.21 -0.52 11.17
CA SER A 333 14.45 -0.55 12.62
C SER A 333 13.18 -0.61 13.49
N SER A 334 12.02 -0.95 12.91
CA SER A 334 10.74 -1.09 13.63
C SER A 334 10.83 -2.21 14.67
N SER A 335 10.25 -2.00 15.85
CA SER A 335 10.20 -2.98 16.94
C SER A 335 9.06 -4.00 16.81
N ALA A 336 8.20 -3.89 15.78
CA ALA A 336 7.14 -4.86 15.52
C ALA A 336 7.72 -6.25 15.31
N THR A 337 7.18 -7.28 15.98
CA THR A 337 7.69 -8.65 15.95
C THR A 337 7.13 -9.48 14.80
N ALA A 338 5.98 -9.08 14.28
CA ALA A 338 5.34 -9.65 13.10
C ALA A 338 4.70 -8.53 12.26
N LEU A 339 4.74 -8.68 10.94
CA LEU A 339 4.10 -7.75 10.01
C LEU A 339 3.24 -8.55 9.01
N ASP A 340 1.93 -8.43 9.14
CA ASP A 340 0.98 -8.90 8.14
C ASP A 340 0.65 -7.75 7.18
N LEU A 341 1.16 -7.85 5.95
CA LEU A 341 0.98 -6.86 4.90
C LEU A 341 0.08 -7.38 3.77
N SER A 342 -0.74 -8.41 4.06
CA SER A 342 -1.65 -9.02 3.08
C SER A 342 -2.72 -8.07 2.53
N SER A 343 -2.99 -6.96 3.24
CA SER A 343 -3.89 -5.88 2.78
C SER A 343 -3.22 -4.87 1.83
N PHE A 344 -1.89 -4.94 1.65
CA PHE A 344 -1.17 -3.93 0.87
C PHE A 344 -1.29 -4.18 -0.63
N ASP A 345 -1.82 -3.21 -1.36
CA ASP A 345 -1.71 -3.12 -2.82
C ASP A 345 -0.47 -2.29 -3.16
N THR A 346 0.55 -2.93 -3.73
CA THR A 346 1.84 -2.27 -4.03
C THR A 346 2.05 -2.01 -5.52
N LYS A 347 0.99 -2.15 -6.34
CA LYS A 347 1.10 -2.02 -7.82
C LYS A 347 1.69 -0.68 -8.30
N ASN A 348 1.48 0.40 -7.54
CA ASN A 348 1.97 1.74 -7.88
C ASN A 348 3.31 2.09 -7.20
N VAL A 349 3.84 1.21 -6.35
CA VAL A 349 5.10 1.46 -5.63
C VAL A 349 6.29 1.31 -6.59
N THR A 350 7.13 2.33 -6.64
CA THR A 350 8.33 2.37 -7.50
C THR A 350 9.64 2.18 -6.73
N ASP A 351 9.63 2.40 -5.40
CA ASP A 351 10.81 2.25 -4.55
C ASP A 351 10.46 1.62 -3.21
N MET A 352 11.11 0.46 -2.93
CA MET A 352 11.00 -0.30 -1.68
C MET A 352 12.36 -0.41 -0.95
N SER A 353 13.31 0.47 -1.30
CA SER A 353 14.64 0.47 -0.68
C SER A 353 14.55 0.60 0.84
N ILE A 354 15.38 -0.17 1.55
CA ILE A 354 15.53 -0.08 3.01
C ILE A 354 14.25 -0.45 3.79
N MET A 355 13.18 -0.92 3.13
CA MET A 355 11.83 -1.05 3.73
C MET A 355 11.81 -1.86 5.03
N PHE A 356 12.55 -2.96 5.11
CA PHE A 356 12.66 -3.83 6.29
C PHE A 356 14.08 -3.89 6.87
N ASN A 357 14.93 -2.90 6.54
CA ASN A 357 16.28 -2.83 7.05
C ASN A 357 16.27 -2.80 8.59
N SER A 358 17.02 -3.70 9.22
CA SER A 358 17.11 -3.83 10.68
C SER A 358 15.75 -4.02 11.40
N SER A 359 14.68 -4.38 10.68
CA SER A 359 13.37 -4.66 11.26
C SER A 359 13.43 -5.84 12.23
N ASN A 360 12.75 -5.73 13.37
CA ASN A 360 12.65 -6.79 14.35
C ASN A 360 11.59 -7.86 14.02
N ALA A 361 10.83 -7.70 12.93
CA ALA A 361 9.83 -8.67 12.51
C ALA A 361 10.48 -10.00 12.16
N THR A 362 10.09 -11.06 12.89
CA THR A 362 10.53 -12.43 12.63
C THR A 362 9.69 -13.13 11.59
N THR A 363 8.46 -12.64 11.39
CA THR A 363 7.52 -13.08 10.34
C THR A 363 7.07 -11.90 9.50
N LEU A 364 7.11 -12.10 8.17
CA LEU A 364 6.65 -11.13 7.17
C LEU A 364 5.68 -11.82 6.23
N ASN A 365 4.47 -11.31 6.10
CA ASN A 365 3.53 -11.73 5.07
C ASN A 365 3.56 -10.72 3.91
N LEU A 366 4.20 -11.11 2.80
CA LEU A 366 4.39 -10.30 1.59
C LEU A 366 3.60 -10.89 0.40
N SER A 367 2.62 -11.75 0.65
CA SER A 367 1.92 -12.52 -0.39
C SER A 367 1.14 -11.66 -1.38
N SER A 368 0.70 -10.45 -0.96
CA SER A 368 -0.03 -9.49 -1.79
C SER A 368 0.86 -8.58 -2.64
N PHE A 369 2.18 -8.59 -2.43
CA PHE A 369 3.08 -7.64 -3.08
C PHE A 369 3.14 -7.83 -4.59
N ASN A 370 2.77 -6.80 -5.33
CA ASN A 370 3.02 -6.65 -6.77
C ASN A 370 4.21 -5.71 -6.96
N THR A 371 5.35 -6.24 -7.39
CA THR A 371 6.58 -5.46 -7.53
C THR A 371 6.92 -5.09 -8.97
N SER A 372 5.96 -5.24 -9.90
CA SER A 372 6.20 -5.04 -11.34
C SER A 372 6.68 -3.62 -11.71
N ASN A 373 6.34 -2.60 -10.90
CA ASN A 373 6.77 -1.22 -11.11
C ASN A 373 7.98 -0.82 -10.26
N VAL A 374 8.48 -1.70 -9.39
CA VAL A 374 9.60 -1.38 -8.50
C VAL A 374 10.91 -1.31 -9.27
N ARG A 375 11.66 -0.24 -9.04
CA ARG A 375 12.97 0.03 -9.66
C ARG A 375 14.14 -0.13 -8.69
N SER A 376 13.89 -0.02 -7.40
CA SER A 376 14.91 -0.16 -6.36
C SER A 376 14.43 -1.01 -5.18
N MET A 377 15.26 -2.00 -4.79
CA MET A 377 15.12 -2.87 -3.61
C MET A 377 16.42 -2.91 -2.79
N GLY A 378 17.32 -1.93 -2.98
CA GLY A 378 18.59 -1.89 -2.26
C GLY A 378 18.37 -1.88 -0.74
N TRP A 379 19.17 -2.68 0.00
CA TRP A 379 19.11 -2.80 1.46
C TRP A 379 17.75 -3.22 2.04
N MET A 380 16.80 -3.73 1.21
CA MET A 380 15.42 -3.97 1.62
C MET A 380 15.31 -4.87 2.86
N PHE A 381 16.11 -5.93 2.94
CA PHE A 381 16.12 -6.89 4.05
C PHE A 381 17.46 -6.92 4.78
N GLN A 382 18.30 -5.89 4.62
CA GLN A 382 19.59 -5.80 5.33
C GLN A 382 19.35 -5.86 6.84
N SER A 383 20.08 -6.74 7.53
CA SER A 383 19.98 -6.95 8.98
C SER A 383 18.58 -7.29 9.52
N SER A 384 17.63 -7.64 8.64
CA SER A 384 16.26 -8.04 9.01
C SER A 384 16.27 -9.29 9.89
N LYS A 385 15.36 -9.36 10.87
CA LYS A 385 15.18 -10.53 11.76
C LYS A 385 14.24 -11.59 11.18
N ALA A 386 13.66 -11.39 10.01
CA ALA A 386 12.80 -12.37 9.35
C ALA A 386 13.50 -13.73 9.21
N LYS A 387 12.79 -14.83 9.53
CA LYS A 387 13.35 -16.20 9.49
C LYS A 387 13.25 -16.82 8.10
N THR A 388 12.19 -16.46 7.38
CA THR A 388 11.92 -16.92 6.02
C THR A 388 11.56 -15.72 5.16
N LEU A 389 12.18 -15.63 3.98
CA LEU A 389 11.87 -14.66 2.95
C LEU A 389 11.35 -15.42 1.72
N ASN A 390 10.03 -15.52 1.60
CA ASN A 390 9.40 -16.08 0.41
C ASN A 390 9.03 -14.95 -0.56
N LEU A 391 9.84 -14.80 -1.61
CA LEU A 391 9.75 -13.72 -2.59
C LEU A 391 9.39 -14.23 -3.99
N ASN A 392 8.77 -15.42 -4.08
CA ASN A 392 8.41 -16.04 -5.37
C ASN A 392 7.37 -15.25 -6.16
N ASN A 393 6.60 -14.36 -5.50
CA ASN A 393 5.65 -13.45 -6.16
C ASN A 393 6.30 -12.14 -6.66
N PHE A 394 7.59 -11.89 -6.34
CA PHE A 394 8.26 -10.65 -6.74
C PHE A 394 8.64 -10.69 -8.23
N ASN A 395 8.12 -9.73 -8.99
CA ASN A 395 8.58 -9.45 -10.35
C ASN A 395 9.71 -8.41 -10.29
N THR A 396 10.94 -8.84 -10.58
CA THR A 396 12.12 -7.97 -10.50
C THR A 396 12.62 -7.46 -11.86
N SER A 397 11.84 -7.66 -12.95
CA SER A 397 12.24 -7.30 -14.30
C SER A 397 12.53 -5.80 -14.52
N ASN A 398 11.99 -4.93 -13.66
CA ASN A 398 12.24 -3.49 -13.68
C ASN A 398 13.23 -3.00 -12.63
N VAL A 399 13.71 -3.88 -11.76
CA VAL A 399 14.64 -3.51 -10.69
C VAL A 399 16.04 -3.33 -11.25
N SER A 400 16.65 -2.19 -10.94
CA SER A 400 18.04 -1.86 -11.32
C SER A 400 18.99 -1.76 -10.12
N ASN A 401 18.47 -1.73 -8.88
CA ASN A 401 19.26 -1.68 -7.66
C ASN A 401 18.84 -2.77 -6.67
N MET A 402 19.75 -3.71 -6.39
CA MET A 402 19.62 -4.77 -5.37
C MET A 402 20.86 -4.82 -4.44
N GLN A 403 21.65 -3.73 -4.40
CA GLN A 403 22.83 -3.67 -3.54
C GLN A 403 22.45 -4.00 -2.09
N SER A 404 23.25 -4.84 -1.42
CA SER A 404 23.07 -5.22 -0.01
C SER A 404 21.67 -5.74 0.36
N MET A 405 20.86 -6.21 -0.60
CA MET A 405 19.43 -6.52 -0.37
C MET A 405 19.21 -7.48 0.80
N PHE A 406 20.09 -8.46 1.00
CA PHE A 406 19.99 -9.47 2.06
C PHE A 406 21.18 -9.44 3.03
N GLU A 407 22.03 -8.43 2.96
CA GLU A 407 23.23 -8.32 3.80
C GLU A 407 22.88 -8.50 5.29
N SER A 408 23.60 -9.39 5.98
CA SER A 408 23.40 -9.69 7.40
C SER A 408 21.97 -10.12 7.79
N SER A 409 21.15 -10.54 6.83
CA SER A 409 19.79 -11.04 7.09
C SER A 409 19.83 -12.27 7.98
N SER A 410 18.88 -12.36 8.93
CA SER A 410 18.70 -13.51 9.81
C SER A 410 17.92 -14.66 9.14
N ALA A 411 17.52 -14.53 7.87
CA ALA A 411 16.77 -15.53 7.15
C ALA A 411 17.63 -16.80 6.93
N THR A 412 17.06 -17.93 7.34
CA THR A 412 17.63 -19.27 7.05
C THR A 412 17.11 -19.82 5.72
N THR A 413 16.01 -19.27 5.22
CA THR A 413 15.42 -19.59 3.91
C THR A 413 15.16 -18.30 3.12
N ILE A 414 15.69 -18.25 1.90
CA ILE A 414 15.53 -17.12 0.96
C ILE A 414 15.11 -17.71 -0.38
N ASN A 415 13.84 -17.53 -0.76
CA ASN A 415 13.28 -18.04 -2.02
C ASN A 415 13.23 -16.91 -3.08
N ILE A 416 14.15 -16.97 -4.03
CA ILE A 416 14.39 -15.98 -5.08
C ILE A 416 14.65 -16.62 -6.45
N SER A 417 14.25 -17.87 -6.64
CA SER A 417 14.52 -18.65 -7.86
C SER A 417 13.87 -18.09 -9.14
N ASN A 418 13.00 -17.09 -9.02
CA ASN A 418 12.32 -16.41 -10.12
C ASN A 418 12.85 -14.97 -10.39
N PHE A 419 13.89 -14.53 -9.68
CA PHE A 419 14.41 -13.17 -9.87
C PHE A 419 15.01 -12.98 -11.25
N ASN A 420 14.57 -11.92 -11.94
CA ASN A 420 15.21 -11.41 -13.15
C ASN A 420 16.21 -10.32 -12.75
N THR A 421 17.49 -10.59 -12.95
CA THR A 421 18.59 -9.67 -12.59
C THR A 421 19.27 -9.02 -13.80
N SER A 422 18.67 -9.15 -15.00
CA SER A 422 19.29 -8.70 -16.26
C SER A 422 19.61 -7.19 -16.33
N LYS A 423 18.93 -6.36 -15.50
CA LYS A 423 19.19 -4.91 -15.41
C LYS A 423 20.17 -4.53 -14.29
N ILE A 424 20.62 -5.50 -13.47
CA ILE A 424 21.50 -5.22 -12.34
C ILE A 424 22.96 -5.09 -12.80
N THR A 425 23.61 -4.03 -12.35
CA THR A 425 25.04 -3.78 -12.59
C THR A 425 25.88 -3.88 -11.34
N ASN A 426 25.25 -3.76 -10.13
CA ASN A 426 25.93 -3.82 -8.84
C ASN A 426 25.22 -4.81 -7.91
N MET A 427 25.92 -5.90 -7.54
CA MET A 427 25.49 -6.93 -6.58
C MET A 427 26.40 -6.96 -5.34
N SER A 428 27.13 -5.86 -5.07
CA SER A 428 28.03 -5.81 -3.92
C SER A 428 27.27 -6.09 -2.63
N THR A 429 27.87 -6.90 -1.76
CA THR A 429 27.39 -7.30 -0.43
C THR A 429 25.97 -7.93 -0.40
N MET A 430 25.38 -8.29 -1.57
CA MET A 430 23.98 -8.72 -1.65
C MET A 430 23.63 -9.87 -0.69
N PHE A 431 24.53 -10.82 -0.50
CA PHE A 431 24.40 -11.99 0.40
C PHE A 431 25.50 -12.04 1.47
N HIS A 432 26.16 -10.91 1.75
CA HIS A 432 27.19 -10.83 2.76
C HIS A 432 26.62 -11.18 4.15
N ASN A 433 27.31 -12.06 4.89
CA ASN A 433 26.95 -12.48 6.25
C ASN A 433 25.51 -13.03 6.41
N VAL A 434 24.93 -13.64 5.38
CA VAL A 434 23.60 -14.27 5.47
C VAL A 434 23.66 -15.58 6.26
N LYS A 435 22.51 -15.94 6.87
CA LYS A 435 22.36 -17.18 7.65
C LYS A 435 21.85 -18.37 6.82
N ALA A 436 21.31 -18.11 5.62
CA ALA A 436 20.88 -19.16 4.69
C ALA A 436 22.06 -20.10 4.37
N THR A 437 21.79 -21.40 4.32
CA THR A 437 22.81 -22.42 3.99
C THR A 437 22.76 -22.83 2.53
N ILE A 438 21.67 -22.54 1.83
CA ILE A 438 21.48 -22.84 0.40
C ILE A 438 20.94 -21.57 -0.26
N LEU A 439 21.49 -21.24 -1.42
CA LEU A 439 20.95 -20.21 -2.32
C LEU A 439 20.71 -20.80 -3.70
N ASP A 440 19.52 -20.60 -4.23
CA ASP A 440 19.20 -20.90 -5.62
C ASP A 440 19.23 -19.61 -6.45
N LEU A 441 20.30 -19.40 -7.19
CA LEU A 441 20.55 -18.28 -8.08
C LEU A 441 20.49 -18.73 -9.57
N SER A 442 19.79 -19.84 -9.87
CA SER A 442 19.73 -20.43 -11.21
C SER A 442 19.06 -19.50 -12.24
N SER A 443 18.18 -18.60 -11.76
CA SER A 443 17.53 -17.56 -12.58
C SER A 443 18.35 -16.30 -12.81
N PHE A 444 19.48 -16.14 -12.08
CA PHE A 444 20.26 -14.90 -12.14
C PHE A 444 20.97 -14.75 -13.48
N ASP A 445 20.74 -13.61 -14.09
CA ASP A 445 21.48 -13.14 -15.27
C ASP A 445 22.47 -12.06 -14.82
N THR A 446 23.76 -12.42 -14.83
CA THR A 446 24.82 -11.51 -14.36
C THR A 446 25.64 -10.90 -15.49
N ARG A 447 25.18 -11.02 -16.75
CA ARG A 447 25.89 -10.53 -17.95
C ARG A 447 26.20 -9.03 -17.92
N ASN A 448 25.45 -8.24 -17.15
CA ASN A 448 25.64 -6.80 -17.01
C ASN A 448 26.26 -6.39 -15.67
N VAL A 449 26.55 -7.34 -14.79
CA VAL A 449 27.11 -7.03 -13.47
C VAL A 449 28.61 -6.68 -13.59
N THR A 450 28.96 -5.55 -13.00
CA THR A 450 30.36 -5.06 -12.96
C THR A 450 30.96 -5.11 -11.56
N ASN A 451 30.11 -5.11 -10.50
CA ASN A 451 30.56 -5.11 -9.12
C ASN A 451 29.90 -6.24 -8.32
N MET A 452 30.74 -7.15 -7.79
CA MET A 452 30.38 -8.27 -6.89
C MET A 452 31.24 -8.26 -5.61
N ASN A 453 31.75 -7.08 -5.18
CA ASN A 453 32.54 -6.98 -3.96
C ASN A 453 31.78 -7.55 -2.76
N ASP A 454 32.44 -8.39 -1.96
CA ASP A 454 31.92 -8.99 -0.73
C ASP A 454 30.56 -9.71 -0.90
N MET A 455 30.15 -10.10 -2.14
CA MET A 455 28.79 -10.59 -2.44
C MET A 455 28.35 -11.75 -1.55
N PHE A 456 29.26 -12.69 -1.26
CA PHE A 456 29.01 -13.88 -0.42
C PHE A 456 29.91 -13.91 0.83
N GLY A 457 30.62 -12.82 1.11
CA GLY A 457 31.58 -12.76 2.23
C GLY A 457 30.92 -13.08 3.57
N MET A 458 31.64 -13.73 4.48
CA MET A 458 31.23 -14.07 5.85
C MET A 458 29.93 -14.89 5.96
N SER A 459 29.36 -15.36 4.84
CA SER A 459 28.09 -16.09 4.81
C SER A 459 28.18 -17.50 5.38
N LYS A 460 27.03 -18.05 5.81
CA LYS A 460 26.90 -19.46 6.25
C LYS A 460 26.50 -20.40 5.12
N ILE A 461 26.54 -19.90 3.88
CA ILE A 461 26.16 -20.67 2.69
C ILE A 461 27.07 -21.90 2.54
N LYS A 462 26.46 -23.05 2.28
CA LYS A 462 27.13 -24.31 1.96
C LYS A 462 27.08 -24.58 0.46
N THR A 463 25.94 -24.28 -0.18
CA THR A 463 25.70 -24.55 -1.61
C THR A 463 25.07 -23.34 -2.29
N ILE A 464 25.62 -22.98 -3.44
CA ILE A 464 25.07 -21.96 -4.34
C ILE A 464 24.77 -22.64 -5.66
N TYR A 465 23.48 -22.77 -6.00
CA TYR A 465 23.04 -23.22 -7.31
C TYR A 465 23.03 -22.05 -8.30
N VAL A 466 23.58 -22.27 -9.48
CA VAL A 466 23.57 -21.28 -10.57
C VAL A 466 23.13 -21.90 -11.89
N GLY A 467 22.65 -21.07 -12.81
CA GLY A 467 22.39 -21.42 -14.20
C GLY A 467 23.47 -20.90 -15.14
N SER A 468 23.32 -21.17 -16.44
CA SER A 468 24.28 -20.80 -17.49
C SER A 468 24.46 -19.27 -17.68
N ASN A 469 23.50 -18.47 -17.20
CA ASN A 469 23.58 -16.99 -17.31
C ASN A 469 24.34 -16.35 -16.15
N PHE A 470 24.77 -17.13 -15.14
CA PHE A 470 25.63 -16.61 -14.08
C PHE A 470 27.08 -16.58 -14.57
N ILE A 471 27.51 -15.47 -15.13
CA ILE A 471 28.85 -15.28 -15.67
C ILE A 471 29.52 -14.03 -15.09
N THR A 472 30.85 -14.00 -15.09
CA THR A 472 31.63 -12.92 -14.46
C THR A 472 32.48 -12.12 -15.46
N ASN A 473 32.18 -12.22 -16.77
CA ASN A 473 33.01 -11.63 -17.82
C ASN A 473 33.14 -10.10 -17.70
N LYS A 474 32.03 -9.39 -17.36
CA LYS A 474 32.04 -7.94 -17.16
C LYS A 474 32.40 -7.50 -15.73
N VAL A 475 32.56 -8.42 -14.80
CA VAL A 475 32.88 -8.07 -13.41
C VAL A 475 34.29 -7.49 -13.33
N THR A 476 34.39 -6.23 -12.99
CA THR A 476 35.66 -5.51 -12.78
C THR A 476 36.05 -5.43 -11.29
N SER A 477 35.06 -5.54 -10.37
CA SER A 477 35.26 -5.44 -8.95
C SER A 477 34.66 -6.67 -8.24
N SER A 478 35.50 -7.49 -7.63
CA SER A 478 35.12 -8.74 -6.93
C SER A 478 35.96 -8.99 -5.67
N THR A 479 36.49 -7.91 -5.08
CA THR A 479 37.30 -7.98 -3.85
C THR A 479 36.50 -8.65 -2.75
N ASN A 480 37.11 -9.63 -2.06
CA ASN A 480 36.51 -10.34 -0.94
C ASN A 480 35.19 -11.08 -1.25
N MET A 481 34.85 -11.34 -2.52
CA MET A 481 33.55 -11.92 -2.94
C MET A 481 33.15 -13.12 -2.07
N PHE A 482 34.10 -13.97 -1.68
CA PHE A 482 33.91 -15.17 -0.84
C PHE A 482 34.66 -15.11 0.50
N LYS A 483 35.24 -13.98 0.91
CA LYS A 483 36.04 -13.88 2.12
C LYS A 483 35.30 -14.43 3.33
N ASN A 484 35.95 -15.37 4.06
CA ASN A 484 35.38 -16.00 5.24
C ASN A 484 34.06 -16.77 5.02
N ALA A 485 33.72 -17.15 3.79
CA ALA A 485 32.61 -18.05 3.47
C ALA A 485 33.02 -19.55 3.71
N THR A 486 33.51 -19.87 4.90
CA THR A 486 34.21 -21.11 5.23
C THR A 486 33.39 -22.39 5.08
N SER A 487 32.05 -22.28 5.01
CA SER A 487 31.15 -23.43 4.85
C SER A 487 30.91 -23.80 3.38
N LEU A 488 31.35 -22.93 2.43
CA LEU A 488 31.03 -23.05 1.01
C LEU A 488 31.82 -24.19 0.36
N ALA A 489 31.06 -24.97 -0.46
CA ALA A 489 31.65 -26.01 -1.31
C ALA A 489 30.98 -26.02 -2.68
N GLY A 490 31.77 -26.29 -3.71
CA GLY A 490 31.28 -26.51 -5.06
C GLY A 490 30.64 -27.88 -5.25
N GLY A 491 29.93 -28.09 -6.36
CA GLY A 491 29.17 -29.29 -6.63
C GLY A 491 30.00 -30.57 -6.75
N PHE A 492 31.27 -30.48 -7.13
CA PHE A 492 32.23 -31.57 -7.19
C PHE A 492 33.16 -31.65 -5.96
N GLY A 493 32.84 -30.89 -4.88
CA GLY A 493 33.53 -30.96 -3.61
C GLY A 493 34.68 -29.97 -3.43
N THR A 494 34.84 -28.99 -4.32
CA THR A 494 35.84 -27.92 -4.14
C THR A 494 35.51 -27.12 -2.89
N LYS A 495 36.36 -27.24 -1.87
CA LYS A 495 36.20 -26.58 -0.57
C LYS A 495 36.72 -25.16 -0.61
N TYR A 496 36.16 -24.32 0.27
CA TYR A 496 36.62 -22.95 0.48
C TYR A 496 38.13 -22.87 0.71
N ASN A 497 38.78 -21.91 0.06
CA ASN A 497 40.20 -21.59 0.23
C ASN A 497 40.37 -20.07 0.40
N SER A 498 41.03 -19.66 1.48
CA SER A 498 41.23 -18.26 1.85
C SER A 498 42.07 -17.44 0.85
N SER A 499 42.80 -18.08 -0.04
CA SER A 499 43.54 -17.43 -1.13
C SER A 499 42.71 -17.30 -2.43
N LYS A 500 41.48 -17.84 -2.46
CA LYS A 500 40.61 -17.94 -3.62
C LYS A 500 39.26 -17.29 -3.30
N ILE A 501 39.28 -15.97 -3.09
CA ILE A 501 38.14 -15.23 -2.53
C ILE A 501 37.50 -14.22 -3.52
N ASP A 502 37.95 -14.23 -4.75
CA ASP A 502 37.44 -13.32 -5.82
C ASP A 502 36.64 -14.08 -6.90
N LYS A 503 36.29 -13.40 -7.99
CA LYS A 503 35.51 -13.96 -9.10
C LYS A 503 36.15 -15.16 -9.79
N THR A 504 37.45 -15.43 -9.61
CA THR A 504 38.14 -16.55 -10.28
C THR A 504 37.58 -17.92 -9.88
N TYR A 505 36.94 -18.00 -8.70
CA TYR A 505 36.21 -19.19 -8.24
C TYR A 505 34.69 -19.09 -8.33
N ALA A 506 34.17 -17.98 -8.85
CA ALA A 506 32.74 -17.77 -9.10
C ALA A 506 32.29 -18.46 -10.39
N ARG A 507 32.42 -19.78 -10.44
CA ARG A 507 32.06 -20.64 -11.57
C ARG A 507 31.58 -22.00 -11.07
N ILE A 508 30.89 -22.72 -11.97
CA ILE A 508 30.45 -24.09 -11.70
C ILE A 508 31.67 -24.96 -11.45
N ASP A 509 31.62 -25.71 -10.36
CA ASP A 509 32.64 -26.69 -10.00
C ASP A 509 32.61 -27.88 -10.94
N SER A 510 33.78 -28.35 -11.38
CA SER A 510 33.94 -29.54 -12.20
C SER A 510 35.29 -30.20 -11.95
N CYS A 511 35.49 -31.45 -12.38
CA CYS A 511 36.77 -32.16 -12.28
C CYS A 511 37.92 -31.40 -12.95
N ALA A 512 37.65 -30.65 -14.04
CA ALA A 512 38.67 -29.91 -14.79
C ALA A 512 38.87 -28.47 -14.29
N THR A 513 37.81 -27.86 -13.74
CA THR A 513 37.80 -26.44 -13.35
C THR A 513 37.18 -26.27 -11.96
N PRO A 514 38.00 -26.25 -10.89
CA PRO A 514 37.50 -26.03 -9.54
C PRO A 514 36.77 -24.70 -9.39
N GLY A 515 35.59 -24.69 -8.76
CA GLY A 515 34.76 -23.51 -8.52
C GLY A 515 33.89 -23.69 -7.26
N TYR A 516 33.15 -22.64 -6.89
CA TYR A 516 32.32 -22.69 -5.66
C TYR A 516 30.83 -22.88 -5.95
N PHE A 517 30.43 -22.99 -7.20
CA PHE A 517 29.03 -23.11 -7.58
C PHE A 517 28.65 -24.53 -7.99
N THR A 518 27.41 -24.88 -7.77
CA THR A 518 26.80 -26.14 -8.19
C THR A 518 25.90 -25.88 -9.39
N ASP A 519 25.99 -26.70 -10.43
CA ASP A 519 25.09 -26.65 -11.58
C ASP A 519 23.69 -27.09 -11.14
N LYS A 520 22.69 -26.22 -11.30
CA LYS A 520 21.31 -26.55 -10.94
C LYS A 520 20.73 -27.70 -11.77
N ASN A 521 21.17 -27.86 -13.02
CA ASN A 521 20.64 -28.87 -13.94
C ASN A 521 21.25 -30.26 -13.74
N ASN A 522 22.35 -30.34 -13.00
CA ASN A 522 23.11 -31.57 -12.75
C ASN A 522 23.20 -31.93 -11.25
N SER A 523 22.27 -31.43 -10.42
CA SER A 523 22.25 -31.64 -8.96
C SER A 523 21.15 -32.59 -8.51
#